data_fe230633dcd7aa01b0c4dff90587fcf6
#
_entry.id   fe230633dcd7aa01b0c4dff90587fcf6
#
_cell.length_a   1.000
_cell.length_b   1.000
_cell.length_c   1.000
_cell.angle_alpha   90.00
_cell.angle_beta   90.00
_cell.angle_gamma   90.00
#
_symmetry.space_group_name_H-M   'P 1'
#
loop_
_entity.id
_entity.type
_entity.pdbx_description
1 polymer ?
#
loop_
_entity_poly.entity_id
_entity_poly.type
_entity_poly.pdbx_seq_one_letter_code
_entity_poly.pdbx_strand_id
1 'polypeptide(L)'
;MRLVKSAARRLRKPFRAAFPATYWALEYWRAARKTSPQREEHARQFASFLAQCEGKYCVQISVKDEIGRKFGPNWVSVDKYDTRPTIDRHDDIEALGFADETFDAAVCWSVLEHVPHPQIAIRELRRVLKPGGLIWVQVPFLFPYHESPNDYWRVSPDGLRIWMADFEEIRCTYDYWAPTSLVAGTYFYGRKRA
;
A
#
# COMPACT_ATOMS: atom_id res chain seq x y z
N MET A 1 -11.50 -29.20 24.07
CA MET A 1 -11.16 -28.11 23.12
C MET A 1 -9.83 -28.29 22.36
N ARG A 2 -8.79 -28.89 22.92
CA ARG A 2 -7.50 -29.19 22.21
C ARG A 2 -7.61 -30.27 21.12
N LEU A 3 -8.42 -31.31 21.29
CA LEU A 3 -8.60 -32.40 20.34
C LEU A 3 -9.30 -31.98 19.04
N VAL A 4 -10.29 -31.07 19.10
CA VAL A 4 -11.02 -30.56 17.93
C VAL A 4 -10.10 -29.70 17.05
N LYS A 5 -9.20 -28.92 17.65
CA LYS A 5 -8.21 -28.12 16.90
C LYS A 5 -7.18 -29.01 16.17
N SER A 6 -6.84 -30.17 16.71
CA SER A 6 -5.90 -31.13 16.10
C SER A 6 -6.53 -31.84 14.90
N ALA A 7 -7.78 -32.27 14.99
CA ALA A 7 -8.51 -32.92 13.89
C ALA A 7 -8.75 -31.97 12.72
N ALA A 8 -9.14 -30.72 12.98
CA ALA A 8 -9.31 -29.69 11.96
C ALA A 8 -7.99 -29.39 11.19
N ARG A 9 -6.86 -29.46 11.87
CA ARG A 9 -5.54 -29.26 11.26
C ARG A 9 -5.13 -30.42 10.35
N ARG A 10 -5.50 -31.66 10.69
CA ARG A 10 -5.22 -32.86 9.88
C ARG A 10 -6.03 -32.91 8.59
N LEU A 11 -7.24 -32.39 8.58
CA LEU A 11 -8.14 -32.34 7.42
C LEU A 11 -7.83 -31.19 6.45
N ARG A 12 -7.09 -30.19 6.86
CA ARG A 12 -6.75 -29.03 6.02
C ARG A 12 -5.96 -29.38 4.76
N LYS A 13 -4.95 -30.26 4.87
CA LYS A 13 -4.10 -30.64 3.72
C LYS A 13 -4.88 -31.36 2.62
N PRO A 14 -5.63 -32.43 2.90
CA PRO A 14 -6.43 -33.13 1.89
C PRO A 14 -7.55 -32.24 1.34
N PHE A 15 -8.22 -31.45 2.15
CA PHE A 15 -9.26 -30.52 1.69
C PHE A 15 -8.72 -29.45 0.74
N ARG A 16 -7.56 -28.87 1.06
CA ARG A 16 -6.87 -27.89 0.20
C ARG A 16 -6.49 -28.51 -1.15
N ALA A 17 -6.04 -29.77 -1.16
CA ALA A 17 -5.66 -30.46 -2.39
C ALA A 17 -6.87 -30.81 -3.27
N ALA A 18 -7.96 -31.25 -2.66
CA ALA A 18 -9.18 -31.66 -3.36
C ALA A 18 -10.04 -30.47 -3.85
N PHE A 19 -10.05 -29.37 -3.08
CA PHE A 19 -10.91 -28.21 -3.35
C PHE A 19 -10.13 -26.89 -3.17
N PRO A 20 -9.11 -26.61 -3.99
CA PRO A 20 -8.22 -25.49 -3.78
C PRO A 20 -8.94 -24.13 -3.81
N ALA A 21 -9.83 -23.90 -4.77
CA ALA A 21 -10.54 -22.63 -4.89
C ALA A 21 -11.44 -22.36 -3.68
N THR A 22 -12.21 -23.34 -3.24
CA THR A 22 -13.09 -23.24 -2.06
C THR A 22 -12.27 -23.04 -0.78
N TYR A 23 -11.14 -23.74 -0.66
CA TYR A 23 -10.26 -23.61 0.48
C TYR A 23 -9.73 -22.17 0.59
N TRP A 24 -9.19 -21.62 -0.51
CA TRP A 24 -8.62 -20.28 -0.52
C TRP A 24 -9.66 -19.18 -0.36
N ALA A 25 -10.86 -19.35 -0.94
CA ALA A 25 -11.97 -18.42 -0.72
C ALA A 25 -12.39 -18.38 0.76
N LEU A 26 -12.46 -19.54 1.42
CA LEU A 26 -12.80 -19.63 2.84
C LEU A 26 -11.72 -19.03 3.75
N GLU A 27 -10.44 -19.28 3.45
CA GLU A 27 -9.31 -18.70 4.19
C GLU A 27 -9.26 -17.18 4.02
N TYR A 28 -9.47 -16.69 2.79
CA TYR A 28 -9.58 -15.26 2.50
C TYR A 28 -10.71 -14.60 3.30
N TRP A 29 -11.91 -15.17 3.25
CA TRP A 29 -13.07 -14.64 3.99
C TRP A 29 -12.86 -14.62 5.51
N ARG A 30 -12.22 -15.65 6.06
CA ARG A 30 -11.87 -15.71 7.49
C ARG A 30 -10.82 -14.67 7.86
N ALA A 31 -9.85 -14.48 6.99
CA ALA A 31 -8.73 -13.58 7.21
C ALA A 31 -9.14 -12.10 7.12
N ALA A 32 -10.04 -11.75 6.20
CA ALA A 32 -10.52 -10.40 6.00
C ALA A 32 -11.18 -9.75 7.24
N ARG A 33 -11.52 -10.58 8.23
CA ARG A 33 -12.20 -10.16 9.48
C ARG A 33 -11.27 -9.96 10.67
N LYS A 34 -9.98 -10.22 10.54
CA LYS A 34 -9.01 -10.14 11.66
C LYS A 34 -7.78 -9.36 11.26
N THR A 35 -7.34 -8.47 12.15
CA THR A 35 -6.04 -7.83 12.03
C THR A 35 -4.92 -8.83 12.37
N SER A 36 -3.79 -8.71 11.70
CA SER A 36 -2.56 -9.44 12.05
C SER A 36 -1.65 -8.55 12.90
N PRO A 37 -0.75 -9.15 13.71
CA PRO A 37 0.28 -8.38 14.42
C PRO A 37 1.11 -7.50 13.48
N GLN A 38 1.37 -7.97 12.26
CA GLN A 38 2.10 -7.20 11.25
C GLN A 38 1.29 -5.99 10.77
N ARG A 39 -0.02 -6.14 10.61
CA ARG A 39 -0.90 -5.02 10.24
C ARG A 39 -0.97 -3.96 11.34
N GLU A 40 -1.01 -4.38 12.60
CA GLU A 40 -0.94 -3.48 13.75
C GLU A 40 0.41 -2.76 13.82
N GLU A 41 1.50 -3.49 13.54
CA GLU A 41 2.84 -2.90 13.47
C GLU A 41 2.94 -1.88 12.32
N HIS A 42 2.40 -2.20 11.14
CA HIS A 42 2.34 -1.24 10.03
C HIS A 42 1.53 0.00 10.37
N ALA A 43 0.41 -0.16 11.07
CA ALA A 43 -0.41 0.98 11.51
C ALA A 43 0.39 1.90 12.46
N ARG A 44 1.16 1.31 13.41
CA ARG A 44 2.05 2.09 14.30
C ARG A 44 3.15 2.81 13.52
N GLN A 45 3.77 2.12 12.57
CA GLN A 45 4.83 2.71 11.73
C GLN A 45 4.30 3.83 10.85
N PHE A 46 3.12 3.63 10.25
CA PHE A 46 2.47 4.67 9.47
C PHE A 46 2.10 5.89 10.33
N ALA A 47 1.59 5.68 11.55
CA ALA A 47 1.34 6.78 12.48
C ALA A 47 2.64 7.53 12.84
N SER A 48 3.74 6.81 13.06
CA SER A 48 5.06 7.42 13.28
C SER A 48 5.57 8.18 12.05
N PHE A 49 5.34 7.67 10.85
CA PHE A 49 5.64 8.39 9.61
C PHE A 49 4.82 9.69 9.52
N LEU A 50 3.52 9.65 9.78
CA LEU A 50 2.66 10.84 9.76
C LEU A 50 3.10 11.88 10.80
N ALA A 51 3.49 11.45 12.00
CA ALA A 51 4.03 12.35 13.02
C ALA A 51 5.31 13.08 12.55
N GLN A 52 6.17 12.42 11.77
CA GLN A 52 7.34 13.07 11.17
C GLN A 52 6.98 14.06 10.05
N CYS A 53 5.76 14.01 9.55
CA CYS A 53 5.24 14.90 8.50
C CYS A 53 4.51 16.13 9.08
N GLU A 54 4.33 16.24 10.40
CA GLU A 54 3.67 17.38 11.01
C GLU A 54 4.38 18.69 10.66
N GLY A 55 3.61 19.68 10.23
CA GLY A 55 4.10 21.00 9.82
C GLY A 55 4.83 21.02 8.47
N LYS A 56 5.03 19.89 7.82
CA LYS A 56 5.71 19.76 6.53
C LYS A 56 4.72 19.85 5.36
N TYR A 57 5.23 20.20 4.18
CA TYR A 57 4.45 20.23 2.94
C TYR A 57 4.52 18.88 2.25
N CYS A 58 3.41 18.19 2.14
CA CYS A 58 3.37 16.80 1.76
C CYS A 58 2.36 16.53 0.63
N VAL A 59 2.55 15.43 -0.10
CA VAL A 59 1.62 14.96 -1.14
C VAL A 59 1.08 13.58 -0.80
N GLN A 60 -0.21 13.38 -1.01
CA GLN A 60 -0.85 12.07 -1.00
C GLN A 60 -1.46 11.78 -2.37
N ILE A 61 -1.16 10.60 -2.90
CA ILE A 61 -1.77 10.11 -4.11
C ILE A 61 -2.99 9.30 -3.71
N SER A 62 -4.13 9.73 -4.24
CA SER A 62 -5.47 9.28 -3.85
C SER A 62 -5.85 9.62 -2.40
N VAL A 63 -7.10 9.41 -2.07
CA VAL A 63 -7.66 9.59 -0.73
C VAL A 63 -8.35 8.29 -0.31
N LYS A 64 -7.88 7.72 0.76
CA LYS A 64 -8.15 6.33 1.14
C LYS A 64 -9.56 6.06 1.66
N ASP A 65 -10.26 7.04 2.19
CA ASP A 65 -11.56 6.82 2.81
C ASP A 65 -12.72 7.34 1.97
N GLU A 66 -13.94 6.88 2.27
CA GLU A 66 -15.16 7.28 1.59
C GLU A 66 -15.44 8.80 1.71
N ILE A 67 -14.88 9.45 2.73
CA ILE A 67 -15.03 10.88 3.00
C ILE A 67 -13.96 11.69 2.24
N GLY A 68 -12.90 11.04 1.75
CA GLY A 68 -11.81 11.70 1.04
C GLY A 68 -10.92 12.56 1.92
N ARG A 69 -10.64 12.13 3.16
CA ARG A 69 -9.84 12.93 4.09
C ARG A 69 -8.36 12.94 3.73
N LYS A 70 -7.77 14.13 3.85
CA LYS A 70 -6.32 14.29 3.81
C LYS A 70 -5.67 13.87 5.13
N PHE A 71 -4.40 13.50 5.07
CA PHE A 71 -3.63 13.15 6.28
C PHE A 71 -3.34 14.35 7.17
N GLY A 72 -3.44 15.58 6.65
CA GLY A 72 -3.24 16.81 7.42
C GLY A 72 -3.50 18.07 6.57
N PRO A 73 -3.48 19.27 7.19
CA PRO A 73 -3.81 20.52 6.51
C PRO A 73 -2.77 20.89 5.42
N ASN A 74 -1.52 20.48 5.58
CA ASN A 74 -0.43 20.75 4.64
C ASN A 74 -0.21 19.62 3.62
N TRP A 75 -1.20 18.73 3.46
CA TRP A 75 -1.18 17.67 2.47
C TRP A 75 -1.92 18.08 1.22
N VAL A 76 -1.27 17.96 0.07
CA VAL A 76 -1.90 18.09 -1.25
C VAL A 76 -2.38 16.71 -1.68
N SER A 77 -3.66 16.60 -1.99
CA SER A 77 -4.26 15.38 -2.52
C SER A 77 -4.30 15.41 -4.04
N VAL A 78 -3.81 14.34 -4.66
CA VAL A 78 -3.76 14.18 -6.12
C VAL A 78 -4.47 12.89 -6.50
N ASP A 79 -5.41 12.96 -7.42
CA ASP A 79 -6.06 11.80 -8.01
C ASP A 79 -6.52 12.11 -9.43
N LYS A 80 -6.26 11.22 -10.37
CA LYS A 80 -6.59 11.42 -11.79
C LYS A 80 -8.09 11.32 -12.07
N TYR A 81 -8.79 10.49 -11.33
CA TYR A 81 -10.17 10.08 -11.62
C TYR A 81 -11.19 10.49 -10.55
N ASP A 82 -10.75 10.65 -9.31
CA ASP A 82 -11.62 11.02 -8.20
C ASP A 82 -12.00 12.51 -8.31
N THR A 83 -13.28 12.78 -8.46
CA THR A 83 -13.84 14.15 -8.64
C THR A 83 -14.31 14.79 -7.33
N ARG A 84 -14.05 14.17 -6.17
CA ARG A 84 -14.47 14.72 -4.89
C ARG A 84 -13.80 16.08 -4.61
N PRO A 85 -14.51 17.01 -3.92
CA PRO A 85 -13.96 18.35 -3.62
C PRO A 85 -12.71 18.34 -2.72
N THR A 86 -12.41 17.21 -2.11
CA THR A 86 -11.21 17.02 -1.27
C THR A 86 -9.94 16.74 -2.09
N ILE A 87 -10.07 16.52 -3.40
CA ILE A 87 -8.93 16.40 -4.31
C ILE A 87 -8.48 17.79 -4.74
N ASP A 88 -7.22 18.13 -4.44
CA ASP A 88 -6.66 19.44 -4.80
C ASP A 88 -6.21 19.49 -6.26
N ARG A 89 -5.77 18.36 -6.83
CA ARG A 89 -5.23 18.27 -8.19
C ARG A 89 -5.67 16.98 -8.88
N HIS A 90 -6.04 17.11 -10.15
CA HIS A 90 -6.39 15.98 -11.02
C HIS A 90 -5.24 15.67 -11.99
N ASP A 91 -4.07 15.36 -11.44
CA ASP A 91 -2.88 15.02 -12.21
C ASP A 91 -2.73 13.48 -12.34
N ASP A 92 -2.07 13.06 -13.42
CA ASP A 92 -1.59 11.69 -13.56
C ASP A 92 -0.34 11.49 -12.71
N ILE A 93 -0.29 10.41 -11.91
CA ILE A 93 0.90 10.07 -11.12
C ILE A 93 2.15 9.83 -11.99
N GLU A 94 1.96 9.45 -13.27
CA GLU A 94 3.05 9.29 -14.24
C GLU A 94 3.56 10.63 -14.80
N ALA A 95 2.86 11.76 -14.52
CA ALA A 95 3.21 13.11 -14.98
C ALA A 95 2.66 14.17 -14.02
N LEU A 96 3.22 14.25 -12.82
CA LEU A 96 2.79 15.18 -11.78
C LEU A 96 3.12 16.65 -12.15
N GLY A 97 2.12 17.52 -12.14
CA GLY A 97 2.24 18.94 -12.47
C GLY A 97 2.88 19.81 -11.37
N PHE A 98 3.88 19.28 -10.64
CA PHE A 98 4.63 19.99 -9.62
C PHE A 98 6.08 20.17 -10.04
N ALA A 99 6.73 21.22 -9.52
CA ALA A 99 8.16 21.41 -9.67
C ALA A 99 8.96 20.31 -8.94
N ASP A 100 10.21 20.13 -9.33
CA ASP A 100 11.15 19.26 -8.63
C ASP A 100 11.28 19.70 -7.16
N GLU A 101 11.50 18.76 -6.29
CA GLU A 101 11.83 19.01 -4.89
C GLU A 101 10.82 19.88 -4.13
N THR A 102 9.54 19.73 -4.47
CA THR A 102 8.43 20.49 -3.87
C THR A 102 8.07 19.98 -2.47
N PHE A 103 8.02 18.65 -2.28
CA PHE A 103 7.42 18.05 -1.08
C PHE A 103 8.46 17.46 -0.12
N ASP A 104 8.17 17.57 1.17
CA ASP A 104 8.96 16.96 2.25
C ASP A 104 8.63 15.47 2.42
N ALA A 105 7.41 15.07 2.08
CA ALA A 105 7.00 13.66 2.14
C ALA A 105 5.90 13.33 1.11
N ALA A 106 5.82 12.04 0.75
CA ALA A 106 4.80 11.50 -0.14
C ALA A 106 4.18 10.22 0.43
N VAL A 107 2.88 10.04 0.20
CA VAL A 107 2.15 8.80 0.43
C VAL A 107 1.52 8.34 -0.88
N CYS A 108 1.76 7.08 -1.25
CA CYS A 108 1.11 6.40 -2.36
C CYS A 108 0.53 5.08 -1.83
N TRP A 109 -0.77 5.03 -1.60
CA TRP A 109 -1.41 3.92 -0.94
C TRP A 109 -2.51 3.30 -1.81
N SER A 110 -2.31 2.06 -2.26
CA SER A 110 -3.22 1.33 -3.16
C SER A 110 -3.54 2.12 -4.43
N VAL A 111 -2.49 2.53 -5.13
CA VAL A 111 -2.56 3.27 -6.41
C VAL A 111 -1.71 2.60 -7.47
N LEU A 112 -0.49 2.15 -7.13
CA LEU A 112 0.44 1.63 -8.12
C LEU A 112 -0.04 0.35 -8.80
N GLU A 113 -0.95 -0.39 -8.19
CA GLU A 113 -1.63 -1.52 -8.82
C GLU A 113 -2.50 -1.13 -10.01
N HIS A 114 -2.96 0.14 -10.06
CA HIS A 114 -3.81 0.71 -11.09
C HIS A 114 -3.04 1.51 -12.15
N VAL A 115 -1.72 1.59 -12.02
CA VAL A 115 -0.86 2.39 -12.90
C VAL A 115 -0.15 1.47 -13.90
N PRO A 116 -0.26 1.70 -15.22
CA PRO A 116 0.37 0.82 -16.21
C PRO A 116 1.89 0.78 -16.11
N HIS A 117 2.54 1.90 -15.78
CA HIS A 117 4.00 2.00 -15.68
C HIS A 117 4.43 2.50 -14.30
N PRO A 118 4.34 1.67 -13.25
CA PRO A 118 4.60 2.10 -11.87
C PRO A 118 6.01 2.66 -11.66
N GLN A 119 6.99 2.24 -12.45
CA GLN A 119 8.34 2.79 -12.39
C GLN A 119 8.40 4.26 -12.86
N ILE A 120 7.51 4.68 -13.78
CA ILE A 120 7.40 6.09 -14.18
C ILE A 120 6.80 6.89 -13.02
N ALA A 121 5.71 6.40 -12.46
CA ALA A 121 5.06 7.01 -11.30
C ALA A 121 6.04 7.18 -10.10
N ILE A 122 6.86 6.17 -9.83
CA ILE A 122 7.85 6.22 -8.75
C ILE A 122 8.96 7.23 -9.05
N ARG A 123 9.41 7.36 -10.30
CA ARG A 123 10.35 8.43 -10.69
C ARG A 123 9.74 9.82 -10.51
N GLU A 124 8.47 10.01 -10.83
CA GLU A 124 7.76 11.28 -10.61
C GLU A 124 7.64 11.59 -9.11
N LEU A 125 7.25 10.61 -8.28
CA LEU A 125 7.24 10.78 -6.82
C LEU A 125 8.63 11.15 -6.29
N ARG A 126 9.69 10.51 -6.83
CA ARG A 126 11.07 10.86 -6.47
C ARG A 126 11.46 12.27 -6.92
N ARG A 127 11.05 12.68 -8.12
CA ARG A 127 11.33 14.01 -8.67
C ARG A 127 10.75 15.11 -7.78
N VAL A 128 9.48 14.98 -7.41
CA VAL A 128 8.79 16.00 -6.62
C VAL A 128 9.15 16.01 -5.14
N LEU A 129 9.80 14.97 -4.63
CA LEU A 129 10.32 14.94 -3.26
C LEU A 129 11.63 15.72 -3.17
N LYS A 130 11.82 16.48 -2.09
CA LYS A 130 13.10 17.10 -1.71
C LYS A 130 14.14 16.02 -1.40
N PRO A 131 15.46 16.31 -1.53
CA PRO A 131 16.51 15.45 -0.99
C PRO A 131 16.25 15.12 0.48
N GLY A 132 16.35 13.84 0.86
CA GLY A 132 16.00 13.38 2.20
C GLY A 132 14.50 13.28 2.49
N GLY A 133 13.64 13.65 1.55
CA GLY A 133 12.18 13.56 1.68
C GLY A 133 11.70 12.12 1.87
N LEU A 134 10.67 11.94 2.68
CA LEU A 134 10.16 10.63 3.08
C LEU A 134 9.10 10.12 2.09
N ILE A 135 9.04 8.80 1.90
CA ILE A 135 8.02 8.17 1.08
C ILE A 135 7.43 6.96 1.78
N TRP A 136 6.10 6.84 1.71
CA TRP A 136 5.36 5.66 2.11
C TRP A 136 4.58 5.12 0.92
N VAL A 137 4.84 3.86 0.55
CA VAL A 137 4.14 3.16 -0.53
C VAL A 137 3.49 1.90 0.02
N GLN A 138 2.26 1.63 -0.40
CA GLN A 138 1.57 0.38 -0.14
C GLN A 138 0.93 -0.13 -1.43
N VAL A 139 1.07 -1.44 -1.69
CA VAL A 139 0.47 -2.12 -2.84
C VAL A 139 -0.18 -3.42 -2.35
N PRO A 140 -1.41 -3.76 -2.77
CA PRO A 140 -2.03 -5.03 -2.42
C PRO A 140 -1.27 -6.21 -3.05
N PHE A 141 -1.27 -7.35 -2.36
CA PHE A 141 -0.71 -8.60 -2.90
C PHE A 141 -1.79 -9.64 -3.12
N LEU A 142 -2.33 -10.25 -2.07
CA LEU A 142 -3.46 -11.17 -2.19
C LEU A 142 -4.78 -10.42 -2.00
N PHE A 143 -5.24 -9.81 -3.07
CA PHE A 143 -6.48 -9.08 -3.12
C PHE A 143 -7.23 -9.43 -4.41
N PRO A 144 -8.57 -9.55 -4.40
CA PRO A 144 -9.34 -9.79 -5.61
C PRO A 144 -9.07 -8.75 -6.68
N TYR A 145 -9.26 -9.13 -7.94
CA TYR A 145 -9.27 -8.18 -9.05
C TYR A 145 -10.31 -7.09 -8.78
N HIS A 146 -9.92 -5.84 -8.91
CA HIS A 146 -10.77 -4.67 -8.68
C HIS A 146 -10.35 -3.51 -9.58
N GLU A 147 -11.25 -3.09 -10.41
CA GLU A 147 -11.01 -2.00 -11.38
C GLU A 147 -11.09 -0.64 -10.71
N SER A 148 -10.09 0.27 -11.04
CA SER A 148 -10.12 1.66 -10.63
C SER A 148 -9.22 2.56 -11.53
N PRO A 149 -9.47 2.76 -12.82
CA PRO A 149 -10.36 2.03 -13.73
C PRO A 149 -9.81 0.66 -14.17
N ASN A 150 -8.54 0.36 -13.96
CA ASN A 150 -7.87 -0.89 -14.31
C ASN A 150 -7.12 -1.44 -13.10
N ASP A 151 -6.72 -2.71 -13.13
CA ASP A 151 -6.01 -3.40 -12.07
C ASP A 151 -4.91 -4.27 -12.69
N TYR A 152 -3.65 -3.84 -12.61
CA TYR A 152 -2.54 -4.43 -13.35
C TYR A 152 -1.62 -5.29 -12.47
N TRP A 153 -1.39 -4.88 -11.20
CA TRP A 153 -0.23 -5.38 -10.48
C TRP A 153 -0.55 -5.98 -9.11
N ARG A 154 0.18 -7.05 -8.79
CA ARG A 154 0.30 -7.62 -7.45
C ARG A 154 1.78 -7.81 -7.18
N VAL A 155 2.33 -7.10 -6.21
CA VAL A 155 3.78 -6.96 -6.05
C VAL A 155 4.24 -7.54 -4.71
N SER A 156 5.22 -8.45 -4.77
CA SER A 156 5.89 -8.96 -3.58
C SER A 156 6.83 -7.88 -2.98
N PRO A 157 7.29 -8.05 -1.72
CA PRO A 157 8.29 -7.14 -1.15
C PRO A 157 9.55 -7.01 -1.99
N ASP A 158 10.00 -8.10 -2.61
CA ASP A 158 11.20 -8.06 -3.46
C ASP A 158 10.93 -7.33 -4.78
N GLY A 159 9.75 -7.50 -5.37
CA GLY A 159 9.32 -6.71 -6.52
C GLY A 159 9.19 -5.23 -6.20
N LEU A 160 8.65 -4.90 -5.02
CA LEU A 160 8.54 -3.52 -4.57
C LEU A 160 9.93 -2.88 -4.34
N ARG A 161 10.91 -3.63 -3.82
CA ARG A 161 12.31 -3.17 -3.72
C ARG A 161 12.91 -2.83 -5.08
N ILE A 162 12.60 -3.62 -6.11
CA ILE A 162 13.05 -3.33 -7.48
C ILE A 162 12.45 -2.00 -7.96
N TRP A 163 11.17 -1.79 -7.73
CA TRP A 163 10.52 -0.54 -8.10
C TRP A 163 11.09 0.68 -7.34
N MET A 164 11.43 0.49 -6.07
CA MET A 164 11.89 1.55 -5.15
C MET A 164 13.41 1.66 -5.06
N ALA A 165 14.17 1.07 -5.97
CA ALA A 165 15.64 0.96 -5.89
C ALA A 165 16.38 2.32 -5.78
N ASP A 166 15.78 3.40 -6.29
CA ASP A 166 16.34 4.76 -6.23
C ASP A 166 16.14 5.46 -4.86
N PHE A 167 15.44 4.79 -3.93
CA PHE A 167 15.26 5.27 -2.57
C PHE A 167 16.19 4.53 -1.60
N GLU A 168 16.51 5.19 -0.49
CA GLU A 168 17.09 4.52 0.68
C GLU A 168 15.95 3.78 1.41
N GLU A 169 16.05 2.46 1.54
CA GLU A 169 15.09 1.66 2.27
C GLU A 169 15.27 1.89 3.78
N ILE A 170 14.23 2.39 4.44
CA ILE A 170 14.11 2.36 5.90
C ILE A 170 13.45 1.04 6.29
N ARG A 171 12.40 0.64 5.57
CA ARG A 171 11.73 -0.64 5.74
C ARG A 171 10.96 -1.05 4.49
N CYS A 172 11.10 -2.32 4.10
CA CYS A 172 10.23 -2.97 3.12
C CYS A 172 9.73 -4.29 3.70
N THR A 173 8.42 -4.48 3.77
CA THR A 173 7.81 -5.61 4.46
C THR A 173 6.39 -5.89 3.95
N TYR A 174 5.71 -6.80 4.59
CA TYR A 174 4.34 -7.22 4.25
C TYR A 174 3.51 -7.47 5.51
N ASP A 175 2.19 -7.50 5.37
CA ASP A 175 1.28 -8.01 6.39
C ASP A 175 0.56 -9.28 5.90
N TYR A 176 -0.14 -9.95 6.80
CA TYR A 176 -0.97 -11.10 6.46
C TYR A 176 -2.44 -10.85 6.71
N TRP A 177 -3.25 -11.67 6.05
CA TRP A 177 -4.60 -11.94 6.50
C TRP A 177 -4.55 -12.93 7.68
N ALA A 178 -4.78 -12.45 8.90
CA ALA A 178 -4.81 -13.33 10.09
C ALA A 178 -6.11 -14.17 10.13
N PRO A 179 -6.06 -15.44 10.54
CA PRO A 179 -4.92 -16.19 11.08
C PRO A 179 -4.13 -16.98 10.03
N THR A 180 -4.12 -16.56 8.80
CA THR A 180 -3.47 -17.25 7.69
C THR A 180 -2.04 -16.72 7.50
N SER A 181 -1.25 -17.39 6.67
CA SER A 181 0.04 -16.90 6.18
C SER A 181 -0.07 -16.22 4.82
N LEU A 182 -1.27 -15.83 4.40
CA LEU A 182 -1.51 -15.17 3.12
C LEU A 182 -1.12 -13.70 3.21
N VAL A 183 -0.14 -13.29 2.43
CA VAL A 183 0.31 -11.90 2.36
C VAL A 183 -0.81 -11.02 1.82
N ALA A 184 -1.26 -10.04 2.59
CA ALA A 184 -2.36 -9.16 2.21
C ALA A 184 -1.88 -7.99 1.36
N GLY A 185 -0.78 -7.37 1.74
CA GLY A 185 -0.18 -6.26 1.04
C GLY A 185 1.30 -6.11 1.36
N THR A 186 1.97 -5.35 0.53
CA THR A 186 3.40 -5.02 0.65
C THR A 186 3.55 -3.54 0.92
N TYR A 187 4.57 -3.19 1.68
CA TYR A 187 4.80 -1.83 2.17
C TYR A 187 6.26 -1.46 2.03
N PHE A 188 6.50 -0.25 1.57
CA PHE A 188 7.81 0.36 1.52
C PHE A 188 7.77 1.71 2.26
N TYR A 189 8.67 1.89 3.18
CA TYR A 189 8.99 3.15 3.81
C TYR A 189 10.45 3.49 3.52
N GLY A 190 10.70 4.65 2.99
CA GLY A 190 12.03 5.05 2.58
C GLY A 190 12.23 6.55 2.51
N ARG A 191 13.42 6.91 2.01
CA ARG A 191 13.85 8.30 1.87
C ARG A 191 14.47 8.52 0.49
N LYS A 192 14.20 9.67 -0.13
CA LYS A 192 14.92 10.08 -1.34
C LYS A 192 16.39 10.26 -0.99
N ARG A 193 17.26 9.56 -1.71
CA ARG A 193 18.72 9.79 -1.60
C ARG A 193 19.05 11.22 -2.02
N ALA A 194 20.06 11.82 -1.35
CA ALA A 194 20.57 13.13 -1.67
C ALA A 194 21.18 13.18 -3.07
#